data_9070a33cb8aa4e1757d3a53616b515f6
#
_entry.id   9070a33cb8aa4e1757d3a53616b515f6
#
_cell.length_a   1.000
_cell.length_b   1.000
_cell.length_c   1.000
_cell.angle_alpha   90.00
_cell.angle_beta   90.00
_cell.angle_gamma   90.00
#
_symmetry.space_group_name_H-M   'P 1'
#
loop_
_entity.id
_entity.type
_entity.pdbx_description
1 polymer ?
#
loop_
_entity_poly.entity_id
_entity_poly.type
_entity_poly.pdbx_seq_one_letter_code
_entity_poly.pdbx_strand_id
1 'polypeptide(L)'
;MKWIFGLVVALASLTACAQTTTLEESAPFEELVDGSCNSAESRLVQEHISGQITALSKEDWESAYSFAAPGFQENVGLDQFIFVITSQYQMLISNEGAEYGACDIANKEITQEVSVISENESYKLIYSLSVMGQKLGIESASTTISQPSVDI
;
A
#
# COMPACT_ATOMS: atom_id res chain seq x y z
N MET A 1 -83.98 -9.97 -11.25
CA MET A 1 -83.75 -9.41 -9.92
C MET A 1 -82.50 -10.09 -9.34
N LYS A 2 -81.46 -9.40 -9.20
CA LYS A 2 -80.54 -9.28 -8.06
C LYS A 2 -79.21 -8.73 -8.58
N TRP A 3 -78.98 -7.54 -8.23
CA TRP A 3 -77.80 -6.77 -8.44
C TRP A 3 -76.68 -7.27 -7.51
N ILE A 4 -75.46 -7.54 -8.01
CA ILE A 4 -74.30 -7.71 -7.16
C ILE A 4 -73.25 -6.70 -7.66
N PHE A 5 -73.04 -5.70 -6.82
CA PHE A 5 -71.95 -4.72 -6.98
C PHE A 5 -70.62 -5.39 -6.73
N GLY A 6 -69.80 -5.44 -7.75
CA GLY A 6 -68.39 -5.82 -7.63
C GLY A 6 -67.54 -4.61 -7.26
N LEU A 7 -67.00 -4.63 -6.05
CA LEU A 7 -66.04 -3.63 -5.56
C LEU A 7 -64.66 -3.88 -6.20
N VAL A 8 -64.24 -2.97 -7.08
CA VAL A 8 -62.88 -2.98 -7.63
C VAL A 8 -61.97 -2.24 -6.63
N VAL A 9 -61.15 -3.01 -5.92
CA VAL A 9 -60.06 -2.45 -5.07
C VAL A 9 -58.84 -2.25 -5.97
N ALA A 10 -58.55 -1.00 -6.29
CA ALA A 10 -57.30 -0.61 -6.97
C ALA A 10 -56.16 -0.61 -5.95
N LEU A 11 -55.30 -1.60 -6.02
CA LEU A 11 -54.04 -1.61 -5.30
C LEU A 11 -53.01 -0.71 -6.07
N ALA A 12 -52.78 0.47 -5.54
CA ALA A 12 -51.69 1.32 -6.00
C ALA A 12 -50.35 0.73 -5.46
N SER A 13 -49.60 0.09 -6.36
CA SER A 13 -48.23 -0.35 -6.07
C SER A 13 -47.31 0.86 -6.10
N LEU A 14 -46.87 1.34 -4.94
CA LEU A 14 -45.80 2.28 -4.78
C LEU A 14 -44.49 1.55 -5.06
N THR A 15 -43.99 1.66 -6.29
CA THR A 15 -42.63 1.25 -6.67
C THR A 15 -41.70 2.29 -6.09
N ALA A 16 -41.15 2.05 -4.91
CA ALA A 16 -40.00 2.80 -4.39
C ALA A 16 -38.80 2.46 -5.23
N CYS A 17 -38.39 3.36 -6.16
CA CYS A 17 -37.05 3.32 -6.74
C CYS A 17 -36.04 3.59 -5.63
N ALA A 18 -35.47 2.53 -5.08
CA ALA A 18 -34.23 2.64 -4.34
C ALA A 18 -33.16 3.06 -5.34
N GLN A 19 -32.83 4.36 -5.35
CA GLN A 19 -31.60 4.82 -5.98
C GLN A 19 -30.44 4.27 -5.17
N THR A 20 -29.90 3.14 -5.62
CA THR A 20 -28.60 2.66 -5.18
C THR A 20 -27.59 3.67 -5.75
N THR A 21 -27.20 4.65 -4.95
CA THR A 21 -26.01 5.46 -5.22
C THR A 21 -24.85 4.48 -5.08
N THR A 22 -24.46 3.85 -6.18
CA THR A 22 -23.14 3.27 -6.31
C THR A 22 -22.18 4.44 -6.20
N LEU A 23 -21.59 4.62 -5.01
CA LEU A 23 -20.34 5.33 -4.90
C LEU A 23 -19.38 4.52 -5.78
N GLU A 24 -19.07 5.03 -6.96
CA GLU A 24 -17.88 4.60 -7.69
C GLU A 24 -16.71 4.94 -6.77
N GLU A 25 -16.29 3.96 -6.00
CA GLU A 25 -15.02 3.98 -5.31
C GLU A 25 -13.97 3.95 -6.41
N SER A 26 -13.51 5.14 -6.82
CA SER A 26 -12.38 5.28 -7.74
C SER A 26 -11.25 4.42 -7.22
N ALA A 27 -10.66 3.61 -8.09
CA ALA A 27 -9.53 2.78 -7.70
C ALA A 27 -8.45 3.70 -7.10
N PRO A 28 -7.87 3.35 -5.95
CA PRO A 28 -7.09 4.28 -5.12
C PRO A 28 -5.86 4.89 -5.80
N PHE A 29 -5.43 4.34 -6.94
CA PHE A 29 -4.30 4.85 -7.73
C PHE A 29 -4.70 5.26 -9.15
N GLU A 30 -5.97 5.61 -9.39
CA GLU A 30 -6.42 6.04 -10.71
C GLU A 30 -5.86 7.42 -11.08
N GLU A 31 -5.72 8.30 -10.10
CA GLU A 31 -5.05 9.59 -10.24
C GLU A 31 -4.26 9.91 -8.96
N LEU A 32 -2.93 9.93 -9.07
CA LEU A 32 -2.06 10.34 -7.97
C LEU A 32 -2.04 11.87 -7.88
N VAL A 33 -2.48 12.40 -6.75
CA VAL A 33 -2.49 13.84 -6.45
C VAL A 33 -1.38 14.15 -5.46
N ASP A 34 -0.55 15.15 -5.77
CA ASP A 34 0.54 15.58 -4.88
C ASP A 34 0.00 15.99 -3.50
N GLY A 35 0.65 15.54 -2.46
CA GLY A 35 0.29 15.76 -1.06
C GLY A 35 0.39 14.49 -0.23
N SER A 36 -0.16 14.51 0.96
CA SER A 36 -0.19 13.30 1.82
C SER A 36 -1.16 12.27 1.27
N CYS A 37 -0.76 10.99 1.33
CA CYS A 37 -1.60 9.88 0.92
C CYS A 37 -2.94 9.90 1.67
N ASN A 38 -4.02 9.61 0.97
CA ASN A 38 -5.29 9.35 1.63
C ASN A 38 -5.28 7.98 2.36
N SER A 39 -6.32 7.68 3.13
CA SER A 39 -6.38 6.47 3.95
C SER A 39 -6.32 5.17 3.13
N ALA A 40 -6.90 5.15 1.93
CA ALA A 40 -6.89 3.97 1.06
C ALA A 40 -5.52 3.76 0.43
N GLU A 41 -4.89 4.83 -0.05
CA GLU A 41 -3.53 4.82 -0.58
C GLU A 41 -2.52 4.39 0.49
N SER A 42 -2.56 5.00 1.68
CA SER A 42 -1.67 4.65 2.80
C SER A 42 -1.79 3.17 3.16
N ARG A 43 -3.01 2.64 3.27
CA ARG A 43 -3.23 1.22 3.60
C ARG A 43 -2.61 0.30 2.54
N LEU A 44 -2.82 0.56 1.27
CA LEU A 44 -2.29 -0.28 0.18
C LEU A 44 -0.78 -0.20 0.07
N VAL A 45 -0.19 0.99 0.27
CA VAL A 45 1.26 1.19 0.32
C VAL A 45 1.87 0.39 1.48
N GLN A 46 1.28 0.49 2.67
CA GLN A 46 1.72 -0.25 3.85
C GLN A 46 1.59 -1.77 3.68
N GLU A 47 0.49 -2.24 3.12
CA GLU A 47 0.28 -3.67 2.81
C GLU A 47 1.35 -4.19 1.84
N HIS A 48 1.67 -3.41 0.80
CA HIS A 48 2.69 -3.77 -0.19
C HIS A 48 4.08 -3.87 0.43
N ILE A 49 4.50 -2.86 1.20
CA ILE A 49 5.79 -2.85 1.90
C ILE A 49 5.85 -3.96 2.96
N SER A 50 4.78 -4.15 3.74
CA SER A 50 4.68 -5.22 4.74
C SER A 50 4.82 -6.61 4.12
N GLY A 51 4.27 -6.81 2.92
CA GLY A 51 4.45 -8.05 2.15
C GLY A 51 5.91 -8.31 1.85
N GLN A 52 6.65 -7.32 1.36
CA GLN A 52 8.08 -7.45 1.10
C GLN A 52 8.88 -7.73 2.38
N ILE A 53 8.67 -6.95 3.45
CA ILE A 53 9.37 -7.13 4.73
C ILE A 53 9.10 -8.52 5.30
N THR A 54 7.86 -9.01 5.20
CA THR A 54 7.49 -10.36 5.64
C THR A 54 8.19 -11.45 4.82
N ALA A 55 8.32 -11.28 3.52
CA ALA A 55 9.04 -12.22 2.66
C ALA A 55 10.56 -12.21 2.99
N LEU A 56 11.14 -11.01 3.21
CA LEU A 56 12.55 -10.87 3.62
C LEU A 56 12.84 -11.54 4.96
N SER A 57 11.96 -11.42 5.96
CA SER A 57 12.13 -12.07 7.26
C SER A 57 12.10 -13.61 7.19
N LYS A 58 11.54 -14.16 6.13
CA LYS A 58 11.50 -15.60 5.83
C LYS A 58 12.59 -16.03 4.86
N GLU A 59 13.42 -15.10 4.41
CA GLU A 59 14.39 -15.32 3.34
C GLU A 59 13.76 -15.89 2.05
N ASP A 60 12.47 -15.55 1.83
CA ASP A 60 11.76 -15.85 0.58
C ASP A 60 12.11 -14.78 -0.47
N TRP A 61 13.27 -14.95 -1.06
CA TRP A 61 13.90 -13.96 -1.94
C TRP A 61 13.09 -13.67 -3.20
N GLU A 62 12.51 -14.69 -3.82
CA GLU A 62 11.69 -14.54 -5.02
C GLU A 62 10.42 -13.74 -4.72
N SER A 63 9.73 -14.08 -3.63
CA SER A 63 8.56 -13.34 -3.19
C SER A 63 8.93 -11.89 -2.83
N ALA A 64 9.99 -11.67 -2.06
CA ALA A 64 10.45 -10.32 -1.70
C ALA A 64 10.80 -9.48 -2.93
N TYR A 65 11.48 -10.06 -3.89
CA TYR A 65 11.86 -9.41 -5.15
C TYR A 65 10.65 -9.06 -6.02
N SER A 66 9.58 -9.86 -5.96
CA SER A 66 8.36 -9.61 -6.73
C SER A 66 7.62 -8.31 -6.35
N PHE A 67 7.88 -7.75 -5.17
CA PHE A 67 7.35 -6.45 -4.74
C PHE A 67 8.09 -5.26 -5.36
N ALA A 68 9.27 -5.48 -5.95
CA ALA A 68 10.02 -4.43 -6.61
C ALA A 68 9.34 -4.01 -7.92
N ALA A 69 9.50 -2.73 -8.27
CA ALA A 69 9.00 -2.19 -9.52
C ALA A 69 9.69 -2.83 -10.73
N PRO A 70 9.02 -2.94 -11.88
CA PRO A 70 9.62 -3.47 -13.10
C PRO A 70 10.91 -2.76 -13.49
N GLY A 71 10.96 -1.43 -13.38
CA GLY A 71 12.16 -0.64 -13.67
C GLY A 71 13.34 -0.98 -12.75
N PHE A 72 13.09 -1.31 -11.48
CA PHE A 72 14.10 -1.83 -10.59
C PHE A 72 14.59 -3.21 -11.06
N GLN A 73 13.67 -4.13 -11.36
CA GLN A 73 14.01 -5.50 -11.78
C GLN A 73 14.76 -5.57 -13.10
N GLU A 74 14.54 -4.62 -14.01
CA GLU A 74 15.31 -4.51 -15.27
C GLU A 74 16.80 -4.16 -15.03
N ASN A 75 17.09 -3.43 -13.95
CA ASN A 75 18.47 -2.95 -13.65
C ASN A 75 19.15 -3.75 -12.55
N VAL A 76 18.41 -4.39 -11.67
CA VAL A 76 18.92 -5.13 -10.50
C VAL A 76 18.37 -6.54 -10.55
N GLY A 77 19.20 -7.52 -10.86
CA GLY A 77 18.80 -8.93 -10.85
C GLY A 77 18.60 -9.49 -9.44
N LEU A 78 17.94 -10.64 -9.33
CA LEU A 78 17.63 -11.28 -8.05
C LEU A 78 18.89 -11.53 -7.20
N ASP A 79 19.99 -12.02 -7.78
CA ASP A 79 21.22 -12.30 -7.03
C ASP A 79 21.83 -11.01 -6.45
N GLN A 80 21.79 -9.92 -7.23
CA GLN A 80 22.25 -8.61 -6.76
C GLN A 80 21.33 -8.05 -5.66
N PHE A 81 20.02 -8.22 -5.80
CA PHE A 81 19.06 -7.86 -4.76
C PHE A 81 19.36 -8.59 -3.45
N ILE A 82 19.53 -9.93 -3.49
CA ILE A 82 19.89 -10.75 -2.32
C ILE A 82 21.18 -10.24 -1.69
N PHE A 83 22.21 -9.99 -2.50
CA PHE A 83 23.48 -9.47 -2.01
C PHE A 83 23.33 -8.14 -1.28
N VAL A 84 22.57 -7.20 -1.84
CA VAL A 84 22.33 -5.89 -1.21
C VAL A 84 21.57 -6.03 0.10
N ILE A 85 20.50 -6.84 0.14
CA ILE A 85 19.72 -7.04 1.36
C ILE A 85 20.58 -7.68 2.45
N THR A 86 21.31 -8.75 2.13
CA THR A 86 22.13 -9.47 3.12
C THR A 86 23.35 -8.67 3.61
N SER A 87 23.85 -7.74 2.83
CA SER A 87 25.02 -6.94 3.19
C SER A 87 24.70 -5.59 3.84
N GLN A 88 23.57 -4.96 3.48
CA GLN A 88 23.29 -3.58 3.89
C GLN A 88 21.95 -3.40 4.63
N TYR A 89 21.03 -4.34 4.50
CA TYR A 89 19.67 -4.26 5.05
C TYR A 89 19.33 -5.46 5.95
N GLN A 90 20.33 -5.92 6.73
CA GLN A 90 20.16 -7.07 7.63
C GLN A 90 18.97 -6.90 8.59
N MET A 91 18.66 -5.66 8.99
CA MET A 91 17.52 -5.34 9.83
C MET A 91 16.17 -5.74 9.22
N LEU A 92 16.07 -5.86 7.90
CA LEU A 92 14.85 -6.34 7.24
C LEU A 92 14.69 -7.87 7.36
N ILE A 93 15.79 -8.60 7.48
CA ILE A 93 15.78 -10.05 7.65
C ILE A 93 15.47 -10.40 9.11
N SER A 94 16.16 -9.76 10.05
CA SER A 94 16.03 -10.00 11.51
C SER A 94 14.96 -9.12 12.17
N ASN A 95 14.00 -8.57 11.41
CA ASN A 95 13.00 -7.67 11.96
C ASN A 95 12.04 -8.36 12.92
N GLU A 96 11.63 -7.63 13.95
CA GLU A 96 10.61 -7.99 14.94
C GLU A 96 9.28 -7.27 14.66
N GLY A 97 9.26 -6.40 13.65
CA GLY A 97 8.10 -5.64 13.23
C GLY A 97 8.48 -4.34 12.53
N ALA A 98 7.48 -3.69 11.98
CA ALA A 98 7.61 -2.40 11.33
C ALA A 98 6.47 -1.46 11.72
N GLU A 99 6.80 -0.18 11.88
CA GLU A 99 5.84 0.91 12.10
C GLU A 99 5.89 1.85 10.89
N TYR A 100 4.75 2.41 10.52
CA TYR A 100 4.61 3.26 9.35
C TYR A 100 4.36 4.70 9.77
N GLY A 101 5.17 5.61 9.25
CA GLY A 101 5.07 7.06 9.44
C GLY A 101 4.37 7.76 8.29
N ALA A 102 4.91 8.92 7.89
CA ALA A 102 4.35 9.73 6.82
C ALA A 102 4.33 8.99 5.48
N CYS A 103 3.24 9.19 4.73
CA CYS A 103 3.06 8.76 3.35
C CYS A 103 2.74 9.97 2.50
N ASP A 104 3.58 10.30 1.54
CA ASP A 104 3.43 11.47 0.69
C ASP A 104 3.58 11.10 -0.79
N ILE A 105 2.89 11.86 -1.63
CA ILE A 105 2.90 11.73 -3.09
C ILE A 105 3.48 13.01 -3.65
N ALA A 106 4.49 12.90 -4.49
CA ALA A 106 5.06 14.02 -5.23
C ALA A 106 5.54 13.57 -6.61
N ASN A 107 5.15 14.31 -7.65
CA ASN A 107 5.53 14.00 -9.03
C ASN A 107 5.23 12.55 -9.45
N LYS A 108 4.12 11.98 -9.00
CA LYS A 108 3.68 10.58 -9.23
C LYS A 108 4.55 9.51 -8.55
N GLU A 109 5.43 9.90 -7.67
CA GLU A 109 6.18 9.00 -6.80
C GLU A 109 5.58 9.03 -5.41
N ILE A 110 5.46 7.84 -4.80
CA ILE A 110 4.98 7.69 -3.43
C ILE A 110 6.17 7.45 -2.53
N THR A 111 6.27 8.17 -1.43
CA THR A 111 7.26 7.94 -0.37
C THR A 111 6.55 7.53 0.91
N GLN A 112 7.08 6.50 1.57
CA GLN A 112 6.57 6.01 2.84
C GLN A 112 7.70 5.89 3.86
N GLU A 113 7.56 6.55 4.99
CA GLU A 113 8.44 6.35 6.13
C GLU A 113 8.11 5.02 6.83
N VAL A 114 9.15 4.25 7.12
CA VAL A 114 9.04 2.96 7.82
C VAL A 114 10.09 2.89 8.91
N SER A 115 9.69 2.55 10.12
CA SER A 115 10.58 2.25 11.23
C SER A 115 10.60 0.74 11.45
N VAL A 116 11.71 0.09 11.17
CA VAL A 116 11.89 -1.36 11.34
C VAL A 116 12.58 -1.60 12.68
N ILE A 117 11.99 -2.46 13.49
CA ILE A 117 12.54 -2.87 14.80
C ILE A 117 13.34 -4.15 14.59
N SER A 118 14.59 -4.15 14.98
CA SER A 118 15.48 -5.31 14.92
C SER A 118 16.50 -5.23 16.06
N GLU A 119 16.68 -6.31 16.80
CA GLU A 119 17.66 -6.43 17.89
C GLU A 119 17.55 -5.30 18.94
N ASN A 120 16.33 -4.87 19.28
CA ASN A 120 15.99 -3.75 20.17
C ASN A 120 16.42 -2.37 19.65
N GLU A 121 16.77 -2.23 18.38
CA GLU A 121 17.04 -0.96 17.71
C GLU A 121 15.93 -0.63 16.70
N SER A 122 15.73 0.66 16.44
CA SER A 122 14.79 1.14 15.44
C SER A 122 15.54 1.77 14.28
N TYR A 123 15.34 1.20 13.09
CA TYR A 123 15.95 1.66 11.85
C TYR A 123 14.91 2.39 11.01
N LYS A 124 15.18 3.66 10.72
CA LYS A 124 14.29 4.46 9.84
C LYS A 124 14.69 4.29 8.39
N LEU A 125 13.70 3.92 7.58
CA LEU A 125 13.83 3.79 6.14
C LEU A 125 12.80 4.69 5.44
N ILE A 126 13.18 5.19 4.27
CA ILE A 126 12.25 5.80 3.32
C ILE A 126 12.14 4.85 2.14
N TYR A 127 10.93 4.34 1.93
CA TYR A 127 10.57 3.59 0.75
C TYR A 127 10.06 4.54 -0.33
N SER A 128 10.50 4.34 -1.57
CA SER A 128 9.98 5.01 -2.75
C SER A 128 9.27 3.98 -3.62
N LEU A 129 8.06 4.31 -4.05
CA LEU A 129 7.21 3.43 -4.85
C LEU A 129 6.68 4.16 -6.07
N SER A 130 6.54 3.41 -7.15
CA SER A 130 5.82 3.83 -8.35
C SER A 130 4.50 3.08 -8.50
N VAL A 131 3.60 3.65 -9.30
CA VAL A 131 2.35 3.02 -9.68
C VAL A 131 2.36 2.80 -11.19
N MET A 132 2.18 1.54 -11.59
CA MET A 132 2.04 1.16 -13.00
C MET A 132 0.66 0.53 -13.22
N GLY A 133 -0.24 1.28 -13.83
CA GLY A 133 -1.65 0.95 -13.86
C GLY A 133 -2.24 1.01 -12.45
N GLN A 134 -2.68 -0.12 -11.91
CA GLN A 134 -3.22 -0.23 -10.55
C GLN A 134 -2.26 -0.97 -9.59
N LYS A 135 -1.00 -1.20 -10.02
CA LYS A 135 -0.02 -1.98 -9.26
C LYS A 135 1.06 -1.07 -8.69
N LEU A 136 1.35 -1.27 -7.41
CA LEU A 136 2.51 -0.69 -6.74
C LEU A 136 3.78 -1.48 -7.09
N GLY A 137 4.90 -0.77 -7.13
CA GLY A 137 6.22 -1.37 -7.23
C GLY A 137 7.22 -0.58 -6.40
N ILE A 138 8.04 -1.26 -5.60
CA ILE A 138 9.09 -0.63 -4.79
C ILE A 138 10.28 -0.31 -5.70
N GLU A 139 10.61 0.97 -5.80
CA GLU A 139 11.76 1.48 -6.57
C GLU A 139 13.03 1.51 -5.74
N SER A 140 12.91 1.86 -4.46
CA SER A 140 14.05 1.93 -3.54
C SER A 140 13.61 1.87 -2.08
N ALA A 141 14.55 1.54 -1.22
CA ALA A 141 14.50 1.78 0.22
C ALA A 141 15.85 2.35 0.66
N SER A 142 15.84 3.46 1.38
CA SER A 142 17.06 4.09 1.87
C SER A 142 16.99 4.27 3.39
N THR A 143 18.09 3.99 4.09
CA THR A 143 18.21 4.26 5.51
C THR A 143 18.44 5.76 5.75
N THR A 144 17.63 6.37 6.58
CA THR A 144 17.94 7.68 7.15
C THR A 144 18.89 7.45 8.32
N ILE A 145 20.15 7.84 8.15
CA ILE A 145 21.09 7.85 9.27
C ILE A 145 20.64 9.00 10.17
N SER A 146 19.98 8.67 11.29
CA SER A 146 19.82 9.63 12.39
C SER A 146 21.24 9.88 12.93
N GLN A 147 21.86 11.01 12.56
CA GLN A 147 23.03 11.45 13.28
C GLN A 147 22.62 11.64 14.75
N PRO A 148 23.33 11.03 15.72
CA PRO A 148 23.09 11.34 17.11
C PRO A 148 23.31 12.85 17.25
N SER A 149 22.30 13.57 17.77
CA SER A 149 22.45 14.94 18.20
C SER A 149 23.49 14.96 19.30
N VAL A 150 24.69 15.42 18.97
CA VAL A 150 25.70 15.72 19.98
C VAL A 150 25.26 17.03 20.61
N ASP A 151 24.56 16.97 21.73
CA ASP A 151 24.38 18.11 22.60
C ASP A 151 25.76 18.49 23.18
N ILE A 152 26.25 19.63 22.74
CA ILE A 152 27.48 20.28 23.27
C ILE A 152 27.05 21.22 24.37
#